data_2fcec86f6e637375ae99576caea300e6
#
_entry.id   2fcec86f6e637375ae99576caea300e6
#
_cell.length_a   1.000
_cell.length_b   1.000
_cell.length_c   1.000
_cell.angle_alpha   90.00
_cell.angle_beta   90.00
_cell.angle_gamma   90.00
#
_symmetry.space_group_name_H-M   'P 1'
#
loop_
_entity.id
_entity.type
_entity.pdbx_description
1 polymer ?
#
loop_
_entity_poly.entity_id
_entity_poly.type
_entity_poly.pdbx_seq_one_letter_code
_entity_poly.pdbx_strand_id
1 'polypeptide(L)'
;MDLEFGTADEAFRAEVREWLRAHVPAEPLPSLETEEGFAAHREWERTLGAARLGVVSWPAEYGGRGVSVLQWLIFEEEYYAAGAPGRVSQNGINLLAPTLLKHGTPEQLARILPPMAAGEVIWAQAWSEPGAGSDLAALRSTATRTDGGWLLDGQKTWSSRAAFADRGFGLFRSDPGSSRHKGLTYLMFPLDAEGVTVRPIGRLDGKPAFAELFLDKVFVPDEDVIGAPGEGWRVAMATAGNERGLTLRSPGRFTAAAERLVELWKERADPSDTALRDRVADVWIRSRAYRLKGFETVSREDDIGAESSLNKVFWSELDVALHETALDLLGPDGELASEWLENYVFSLAGPIYAGTNEIQRNVIAERLLGLPRGSR
;
A
#
# COMPACT_ATOMS: atom_id res chain seq x y z
N MET A 1 -17.65 21.55 8.15
CA MET A 1 -16.67 20.58 8.70
C MET A 1 -15.99 21.29 9.86
N ASP A 2 -16.14 20.75 11.04
CA ASP A 2 -15.37 21.18 12.19
C ASP A 2 -14.00 20.51 12.10
N LEU A 3 -12.92 21.28 12.19
CA LEU A 3 -11.54 20.81 12.17
C LEU A 3 -10.90 20.84 13.56
N GLU A 4 -11.68 21.12 14.59
CA GLU A 4 -11.26 21.01 15.98
C GLU A 4 -11.33 19.54 16.44
N PHE A 5 -10.24 19.02 16.95
CA PHE A 5 -10.20 17.67 17.50
C PHE A 5 -10.78 17.67 18.92
N GLY A 6 -11.51 16.60 19.25
CA GLY A 6 -11.99 16.38 20.61
C GLY A 6 -10.85 16.12 21.59
N THR A 7 -11.12 16.27 22.88
CA THR A 7 -10.13 16.04 23.95
C THR A 7 -9.51 14.63 23.88
N ALA A 8 -10.30 13.61 23.50
CA ALA A 8 -9.82 12.23 23.33
C ALA A 8 -8.84 12.10 22.16
N ASP A 9 -9.07 12.83 21.06
CA ASP A 9 -8.22 12.79 19.85
C ASP A 9 -6.89 13.51 20.13
N GLU A 10 -6.94 14.65 20.83
CA GLU A 10 -5.72 15.37 21.25
C GLU A 10 -4.90 14.58 22.27
N ALA A 11 -5.54 13.87 23.20
CA ALA A 11 -4.85 12.98 24.13
C ALA A 11 -4.17 11.81 23.40
N PHE A 12 -4.86 11.19 22.43
CA PHE A 12 -4.30 10.14 21.58
C PHE A 12 -3.13 10.66 20.74
N ARG A 13 -3.24 11.85 20.16
CA ARG A 13 -2.16 12.51 19.41
C ARG A 13 -0.92 12.72 20.30
N ALA A 14 -1.12 13.21 21.50
CA ALA A 14 -0.02 13.46 22.45
C ALA A 14 0.68 12.15 22.85
N GLU A 15 -0.07 11.09 23.15
CA GLU A 15 0.44 9.75 23.46
C GLU A 15 1.29 9.19 22.33
N VAL A 16 0.76 9.20 21.09
CA VAL A 16 1.46 8.69 19.91
C VAL A 16 2.75 9.47 19.64
N ARG A 17 2.68 10.80 19.72
CA ARG A 17 3.84 11.69 19.54
C ARG A 17 4.94 11.43 20.55
N GLU A 18 4.59 11.25 21.82
CA GLU A 18 5.54 10.95 22.89
C GLU A 18 6.21 9.59 22.65
N TRP A 19 5.41 8.58 22.31
CA TRP A 19 5.92 7.24 22.01
C TRP A 19 6.87 7.25 20.81
N LEU A 20 6.50 7.90 19.70
CA LEU A 20 7.34 8.01 18.52
C LEU A 20 8.67 8.72 18.80
N ARG A 21 8.66 9.81 19.57
CA ARG A 21 9.89 10.51 19.99
C ARG A 21 10.85 9.61 20.75
N ALA A 22 10.32 8.67 21.53
CA ALA A 22 11.12 7.77 22.35
C ALA A 22 11.66 6.55 21.57
N HIS A 23 11.02 6.16 20.46
CA HIS A 23 11.29 4.89 19.80
C HIS A 23 11.75 4.98 18.34
N VAL A 24 11.48 6.10 17.64
CA VAL A 24 11.97 6.28 16.28
C VAL A 24 13.50 6.30 16.29
N PRO A 25 14.17 5.47 15.45
CA PRO A 25 15.63 5.45 15.37
C PRO A 25 16.19 6.84 15.06
N ALA A 26 17.27 7.23 15.74
CA ALA A 26 17.93 8.52 15.51
C ALA A 26 18.57 8.59 14.10
N GLU A 27 19.07 7.46 13.61
CA GLU A 27 19.60 7.34 12.25
C GLU A 27 18.58 6.65 11.35
N PRO A 28 18.43 7.10 10.08
CA PRO A 28 17.55 6.44 9.13
C PRO A 28 17.96 4.98 8.92
N LEU A 29 16.97 4.08 8.83
CA LEU A 29 17.25 2.68 8.50
C LEU A 29 17.70 2.55 7.05
N PRO A 30 18.48 1.51 6.71
CA PRO A 30 18.82 1.19 5.32
C PRO A 30 17.57 1.03 4.45
N SER A 31 17.73 1.16 3.12
CA SER A 31 16.60 1.03 2.21
C SER A 31 15.82 -0.27 2.44
N LEU A 32 14.51 -0.16 2.63
CA LEU A 32 13.61 -1.31 2.82
C LEU A 32 13.49 -2.21 1.57
N GLU A 33 14.11 -1.84 0.47
CA GLU A 33 14.17 -2.62 -0.78
C GLU A 33 15.46 -3.46 -0.87
N THR A 34 16.21 -3.59 0.22
CA THR A 34 17.36 -4.51 0.37
C THR A 34 17.08 -5.53 1.47
N GLU A 35 17.74 -6.67 1.46
CA GLU A 35 17.57 -7.72 2.48
C GLU A 35 17.85 -7.20 3.89
N GLU A 36 18.99 -6.52 4.08
CA GLU A 36 19.36 -5.91 5.36
C GLU A 36 18.34 -4.86 5.82
N GLY A 37 17.99 -3.94 4.92
CA GLY A 37 17.02 -2.89 5.24
C GLY A 37 15.63 -3.44 5.51
N PHE A 38 15.17 -4.44 4.73
CA PHE A 38 13.90 -5.10 4.99
C PHE A 38 13.87 -5.75 6.38
N ALA A 39 14.95 -6.45 6.78
CA ALA A 39 15.05 -7.03 8.11
C ALA A 39 15.00 -5.96 9.21
N ALA A 40 15.71 -4.84 9.05
CA ALA A 40 15.68 -3.73 10.01
C ALA A 40 14.28 -3.10 10.12
N HIS A 41 13.59 -2.90 8.99
CA HIS A 41 12.21 -2.39 8.99
C HIS A 41 11.21 -3.40 9.57
N ARG A 42 11.45 -4.71 9.43
CA ARG A 42 10.64 -5.76 10.08
C ARG A 42 10.78 -5.71 11.59
N GLU A 43 11.97 -5.45 12.14
CA GLU A 43 12.15 -5.24 13.59
C GLU A 43 11.38 -3.99 14.08
N TRP A 44 11.34 -2.94 13.25
CA TRP A 44 10.50 -1.78 13.53
C TRP A 44 9.01 -2.13 13.54
N GLU A 45 8.52 -2.97 12.62
CA GLU A 45 7.14 -3.47 12.65
C GLU A 45 6.83 -4.24 13.94
N ARG A 46 7.79 -5.06 14.42
CA ARG A 46 7.65 -5.76 15.70
C ARG A 46 7.59 -4.81 16.90
N THR A 47 8.39 -3.76 16.88
CA THR A 47 8.35 -2.69 17.90
C THR A 47 6.99 -1.99 17.93
N LEU A 48 6.44 -1.67 16.76
CA LEU A 48 5.08 -1.13 16.63
C LEU A 48 4.02 -2.13 17.09
N GLY A 49 4.16 -3.40 16.72
CA GLY A 49 3.26 -4.48 17.11
C GLY A 49 3.19 -4.67 18.61
N ALA A 50 4.36 -4.71 19.29
CA ALA A 50 4.45 -4.82 20.75
C ALA A 50 3.76 -3.65 21.47
N ALA A 51 3.81 -2.43 20.89
CA ALA A 51 3.09 -1.25 21.41
C ALA A 51 1.64 -1.15 20.94
N ARG A 52 1.16 -2.11 20.09
CA ARG A 52 -0.16 -2.09 19.44
C ARG A 52 -0.39 -0.82 18.59
N LEU A 53 0.68 -0.32 17.99
CA LEU A 53 0.69 0.84 17.11
C LEU A 53 0.81 0.47 15.63
N GLY A 54 1.13 -0.79 15.32
CA GLY A 54 1.24 -1.26 13.94
C GLY A 54 -0.08 -1.19 13.16
N VAL A 55 -1.21 -1.40 13.86
CA VAL A 55 -2.56 -1.52 13.26
C VAL A 55 -3.61 -0.89 14.19
N VAL A 56 -3.44 0.36 14.56
CA VAL A 56 -4.20 1.06 15.63
C VAL A 56 -5.72 0.94 15.50
N SER A 57 -6.27 0.95 14.27
CA SER A 57 -7.72 0.90 14.02
C SER A 57 -8.31 -0.51 14.04
N TRP A 58 -7.48 -1.57 14.05
CA TRP A 58 -8.01 -2.93 14.09
C TRP A 58 -8.62 -3.26 15.44
N PRO A 59 -9.55 -4.24 15.49
CA PRO A 59 -10.08 -4.78 16.74
C PRO A 59 -8.95 -5.19 17.70
N ALA A 60 -9.19 -4.99 19.00
CA ALA A 60 -8.20 -5.26 20.03
C ALA A 60 -7.78 -6.74 20.10
N GLU A 61 -8.69 -7.65 19.76
CA GLU A 61 -8.48 -9.11 19.70
C GLU A 61 -7.48 -9.52 18.61
N TYR A 62 -7.27 -8.70 17.58
CA TYR A 62 -6.33 -8.93 16.47
C TYR A 62 -5.06 -8.07 16.56
N GLY A 63 -4.78 -7.46 17.71
CA GLY A 63 -3.56 -6.70 17.93
C GLY A 63 -3.68 -5.18 17.72
N GLY A 64 -4.86 -4.68 17.33
CA GLY A 64 -5.16 -3.25 17.24
C GLY A 64 -5.55 -2.63 18.59
N ARG A 65 -5.95 -1.37 18.55
CA ARG A 65 -6.49 -0.60 19.69
C ARG A 65 -7.98 -0.29 19.55
N GLY A 66 -8.59 -0.63 18.41
CA GLY A 66 -9.99 -0.32 18.12
C GLY A 66 -10.28 1.19 18.01
N VAL A 67 -9.28 1.99 17.68
CA VAL A 67 -9.46 3.44 17.55
C VAL A 67 -10.26 3.79 16.30
N SER A 68 -10.85 4.98 16.28
CA SER A 68 -11.60 5.45 15.13
C SER A 68 -10.72 5.67 13.88
N VAL A 69 -11.33 5.74 12.71
CA VAL A 69 -10.59 6.05 11.46
C VAL A 69 -9.99 7.46 11.51
N LEU A 70 -10.60 8.39 12.24
CA LEU A 70 -10.06 9.71 12.53
C LEU A 70 -8.75 9.61 13.34
N GLN A 71 -8.76 8.82 14.42
CA GLN A 71 -7.55 8.61 15.23
C GLN A 71 -6.47 7.85 14.46
N TRP A 72 -6.85 6.92 13.57
CA TRP A 72 -5.89 6.32 12.64
C TRP A 72 -5.22 7.39 11.75
N LEU A 73 -5.98 8.35 11.21
CA LEU A 73 -5.41 9.44 10.39
C LEU A 73 -4.48 10.34 11.21
N ILE A 74 -4.83 10.61 12.47
CA ILE A 74 -3.96 11.33 13.43
C ILE A 74 -2.66 10.55 13.67
N PHE A 75 -2.74 9.21 13.87
CA PHE A 75 -1.56 8.36 14.01
C PHE A 75 -0.64 8.48 12.79
N GLU A 76 -1.18 8.40 11.57
CA GLU A 76 -0.41 8.53 10.33
C GLU A 76 0.28 9.90 10.21
N GLU A 77 -0.41 10.99 10.62
CA GLU A 77 0.20 12.32 10.65
C GLU A 77 1.42 12.38 11.60
N GLU A 78 1.26 11.89 12.82
CA GLU A 78 2.35 11.87 13.80
C GLU A 78 3.48 10.92 13.37
N TYR A 79 3.13 9.77 12.77
CA TYR A 79 4.08 8.78 12.29
C TYR A 79 5.04 9.36 11.26
N TYR A 80 4.50 9.98 10.21
CA TYR A 80 5.31 10.58 9.16
C TYR A 80 6.00 11.88 9.58
N ALA A 81 5.38 12.69 10.46
CA ALA A 81 5.99 13.88 11.02
C ALA A 81 7.20 13.57 11.90
N ALA A 82 7.19 12.43 12.59
CA ALA A 82 8.32 11.94 13.37
C ALA A 82 9.48 11.36 12.53
N GLY A 83 9.33 11.25 11.21
CA GLY A 83 10.30 10.58 10.35
C GLY A 83 10.42 9.08 10.61
N ALA A 84 9.34 8.44 11.07
CA ALA A 84 9.34 7.02 11.40
C ALA A 84 9.65 6.14 10.16
N PRO A 85 10.31 4.97 10.33
CA PRO A 85 10.73 4.10 9.25
C PRO A 85 9.59 3.65 8.32
N GLY A 86 9.89 3.41 7.05
CA GLY A 86 8.93 2.87 6.09
C GLY A 86 8.35 1.53 6.54
N ARG A 87 7.08 1.25 6.18
CA ARG A 87 6.35 0.05 6.58
C ARG A 87 6.53 -1.07 5.55
N VAL A 88 7.08 -2.22 5.94
CA VAL A 88 7.20 -3.41 5.07
C VAL A 88 5.93 -4.27 5.06
N SER A 89 5.07 -4.10 6.04
CA SER A 89 3.82 -4.85 6.22
C SER A 89 2.64 -4.34 5.39
N GLN A 90 2.78 -3.26 4.64
CA GLN A 90 1.67 -2.53 3.97
C GLN A 90 0.72 -3.42 3.16
N ASN A 91 1.23 -4.39 2.40
CA ASN A 91 0.37 -5.28 1.61
C ASN A 91 -0.53 -6.14 2.50
N GLY A 92 0.01 -6.62 3.63
CA GLY A 92 -0.76 -7.35 4.63
C GLY A 92 -1.78 -6.46 5.32
N ILE A 93 -1.31 -5.42 6.00
CA ILE A 93 -2.16 -4.62 6.90
C ILE A 93 -3.18 -3.73 6.17
N ASN A 94 -2.87 -3.25 4.96
CA ASN A 94 -3.72 -2.30 4.23
C ASN A 94 -4.54 -2.96 3.11
N LEU A 95 -4.15 -4.15 2.63
CA LEU A 95 -4.83 -4.83 1.53
C LEU A 95 -5.47 -6.15 1.97
N LEU A 96 -4.66 -7.08 2.49
CA LEU A 96 -5.16 -8.41 2.86
C LEU A 96 -6.06 -8.35 4.10
N ALA A 97 -5.65 -7.67 5.15
CA ALA A 97 -6.40 -7.66 6.41
C ALA A 97 -7.81 -7.07 6.28
N PRO A 98 -8.04 -5.89 5.65
CA PRO A 98 -9.39 -5.40 5.45
C PRO A 98 -10.21 -6.31 4.52
N THR A 99 -9.56 -7.04 3.61
CA THR A 99 -10.22 -8.07 2.79
C THR A 99 -10.65 -9.26 3.64
N LEU A 100 -9.80 -9.75 4.54
CA LEU A 100 -10.12 -10.80 5.49
C LEU A 100 -11.22 -10.40 6.47
N LEU A 101 -11.16 -9.19 7.04
CA LEU A 101 -12.20 -8.66 7.93
C LEU A 101 -13.58 -8.63 7.26
N LYS A 102 -13.65 -8.50 5.93
CA LYS A 102 -14.89 -8.47 5.15
C LYS A 102 -15.33 -9.84 4.62
N HIS A 103 -14.39 -10.71 4.28
CA HIS A 103 -14.65 -11.96 3.53
C HIS A 103 -14.06 -13.21 4.16
N GLY A 104 -13.21 -13.07 5.16
CA GLY A 104 -12.59 -14.20 5.85
C GLY A 104 -13.53 -14.88 6.85
N THR A 105 -13.17 -16.10 7.23
CA THR A 105 -13.85 -16.82 8.32
C THR A 105 -13.26 -16.40 9.68
N PRO A 106 -13.99 -16.61 10.80
CA PRO A 106 -13.45 -16.34 12.14
C PRO A 106 -12.11 -17.07 12.41
N GLU A 107 -11.96 -18.28 11.90
CA GLU A 107 -10.74 -19.10 12.04
C GLU A 107 -9.57 -18.46 11.27
N GLN A 108 -9.83 -17.96 10.05
CA GLN A 108 -8.83 -17.21 9.26
C GLN A 108 -8.41 -15.93 9.98
N LEU A 109 -9.35 -15.16 10.50
CA LEU A 109 -9.06 -13.94 11.24
C LEU A 109 -8.19 -14.20 12.46
N ALA A 110 -8.56 -15.22 13.28
CA ALA A 110 -7.81 -15.58 14.48
C ALA A 110 -6.40 -16.12 14.18
N ARG A 111 -6.21 -16.80 13.05
CA ARG A 111 -4.93 -17.39 12.64
C ARG A 111 -3.99 -16.36 12.00
N ILE A 112 -4.53 -15.42 11.21
CA ILE A 112 -3.74 -14.60 10.29
C ILE A 112 -3.48 -13.20 10.83
N LEU A 113 -4.47 -12.55 11.44
CA LEU A 113 -4.35 -11.15 11.83
C LEU A 113 -3.37 -10.90 12.98
N PRO A 114 -3.34 -11.70 14.08
CA PRO A 114 -2.42 -11.44 15.16
C PRO A 114 -0.93 -11.50 14.78
N PRO A 115 -0.41 -12.52 14.07
CA PRO A 115 1.00 -12.53 13.65
C PRO A 115 1.31 -11.45 12.60
N MET A 116 0.33 -11.01 11.78
CA MET A 116 0.49 -9.87 10.88
C MET A 116 0.61 -8.57 11.67
N ALA A 117 -0.23 -8.35 12.68
CA ALA A 117 -0.19 -7.18 13.54
C ALA A 117 1.11 -7.09 14.37
N ALA A 118 1.68 -8.23 14.73
CA ALA A 118 2.95 -8.34 15.46
C ALA A 118 4.19 -8.15 14.57
N GLY A 119 4.04 -8.02 13.25
CA GLY A 119 5.18 -7.96 12.31
C GLY A 119 5.93 -9.30 12.15
N GLU A 120 5.32 -10.40 12.57
CA GLU A 120 5.89 -11.75 12.49
C GLU A 120 5.75 -12.35 11.09
N VAL A 121 4.67 -12.02 10.38
CA VAL A 121 4.39 -12.53 9.03
C VAL A 121 4.14 -11.36 8.08
N ILE A 122 4.97 -11.25 7.07
CA ILE A 122 4.87 -10.21 6.04
C ILE A 122 4.28 -10.82 4.76
N TRP A 123 3.37 -10.07 4.12
CA TRP A 123 2.60 -10.54 2.99
C TRP A 123 2.91 -9.76 1.70
N ALA A 124 2.96 -10.48 0.58
CA ALA A 124 3.09 -9.91 -0.76
C ALA A 124 1.81 -10.15 -1.59
N GLN A 125 1.43 -9.16 -2.39
CA GLN A 125 0.32 -9.28 -3.33
C GLN A 125 0.79 -9.95 -4.63
N ALA A 126 0.09 -11.01 -5.07
CA ALA A 126 0.41 -11.81 -6.25
C ALA A 126 -0.75 -11.75 -7.27
N TRP A 127 -0.95 -10.60 -7.91
CA TRP A 127 -2.09 -10.38 -8.81
C TRP A 127 -1.71 -10.37 -10.27
N SER A 128 -0.89 -9.41 -10.68
CA SER A 128 -0.52 -9.19 -12.07
C SER A 128 0.22 -10.39 -12.67
N GLU A 129 0.03 -10.59 -13.97
CA GLU A 129 0.77 -11.55 -14.78
C GLU A 129 1.43 -10.82 -15.95
N PRO A 130 2.42 -11.40 -16.65
CA PRO A 130 3.05 -10.76 -17.80
C PRO A 130 2.05 -10.28 -18.87
N GLY A 131 0.91 -10.98 -19.03
CA GLY A 131 -0.16 -10.63 -19.98
C GLY A 131 -1.41 -10.03 -19.33
N ALA A 132 -1.44 -9.78 -18.02
CA ALA A 132 -2.64 -9.35 -17.28
C ALA A 132 -2.30 -8.37 -16.15
N GLY A 133 -2.13 -7.11 -16.50
CA GLY A 133 -1.97 -5.98 -15.56
C GLY A 133 -3.27 -5.20 -15.42
N SER A 134 -3.45 -4.15 -16.24
CA SER A 134 -4.69 -3.36 -16.25
C SER A 134 -5.93 -4.18 -16.59
N ASP A 135 -5.82 -5.20 -17.46
CA ASP A 135 -6.87 -6.20 -17.69
C ASP A 135 -6.64 -7.44 -16.81
N LEU A 136 -6.75 -7.26 -15.48
CA LEU A 136 -6.55 -8.33 -14.52
C LEU A 136 -7.47 -9.54 -14.77
N ALA A 137 -8.66 -9.32 -15.33
CA ALA A 137 -9.60 -10.39 -15.65
C ALA A 137 -9.09 -11.37 -16.74
N ALA A 138 -8.03 -11.01 -17.46
CA ALA A 138 -7.37 -11.86 -18.44
C ALA A 138 -6.30 -12.81 -17.84
N LEU A 139 -6.17 -12.87 -16.52
CA LEU A 139 -5.21 -13.73 -15.82
C LEU A 139 -5.37 -15.20 -16.22
N ARG A 140 -4.24 -15.92 -16.23
CA ARG A 140 -4.13 -17.32 -16.69
C ARG A 140 -3.60 -18.30 -15.65
N SER A 141 -2.96 -17.82 -14.58
CA SER A 141 -2.54 -18.70 -13.46
C SER A 141 -3.75 -19.46 -12.93
N THR A 142 -3.60 -20.75 -12.71
CA THR A 142 -4.69 -21.66 -12.35
C THR A 142 -4.61 -22.10 -10.90
N ALA A 143 -5.77 -22.48 -10.34
CA ALA A 143 -5.90 -23.22 -9.11
C ALA A 143 -6.72 -24.49 -9.43
N THR A 144 -6.07 -25.64 -9.48
CA THR A 144 -6.71 -26.94 -9.78
C THR A 144 -7.10 -27.62 -8.48
N ARG A 145 -8.36 -28.06 -8.39
CA ARG A 145 -8.87 -28.77 -7.22
C ARG A 145 -8.13 -30.09 -7.01
N THR A 146 -7.76 -30.37 -5.76
CA THR A 146 -7.19 -31.66 -5.34
C THR A 146 -7.71 -32.05 -3.96
N ASP A 147 -7.31 -33.19 -3.42
CA ASP A 147 -7.73 -33.64 -2.09
C ASP A 147 -7.26 -32.68 -1.00
N GLY A 148 -8.19 -32.14 -0.24
CA GLY A 148 -7.95 -31.20 0.85
C GLY A 148 -7.50 -29.78 0.46
N GLY A 149 -7.46 -29.45 -0.85
CA GLY A 149 -6.98 -28.11 -1.26
C GLY A 149 -6.89 -27.92 -2.76
N TRP A 150 -5.89 -27.15 -3.16
CA TRP A 150 -5.69 -26.63 -4.50
C TRP A 150 -4.21 -26.72 -4.90
N LEU A 151 -3.95 -26.97 -6.17
CA LEU A 151 -2.63 -26.86 -6.78
C LEU A 151 -2.58 -25.57 -7.62
N LEU A 152 -1.64 -24.69 -7.30
CA LEU A 152 -1.44 -23.45 -8.03
C LEU A 152 -0.37 -23.64 -9.09
N ASP A 153 -0.69 -23.20 -10.32
CA ASP A 153 0.24 -23.18 -11.45
C ASP A 153 0.20 -21.82 -12.15
N GLY A 154 1.36 -21.28 -12.52
CA GLY A 154 1.43 -20.07 -13.32
C GLY A 154 2.56 -19.13 -12.94
N GLN A 155 2.45 -17.89 -13.41
CA GLN A 155 3.43 -16.84 -13.16
C GLN A 155 2.73 -15.56 -12.73
N LYS A 156 3.20 -14.98 -11.64
CA LYS A 156 2.82 -13.64 -11.19
C LYS A 156 4.01 -12.69 -11.34
N THR A 157 3.75 -11.41 -11.52
CA THR A 157 4.79 -10.40 -11.69
C THR A 157 4.44 -9.12 -10.94
N TRP A 158 5.45 -8.27 -10.72
CA TRP A 158 5.32 -7.01 -9.99
C TRP A 158 4.85 -7.16 -8.54
N SER A 159 5.12 -8.31 -7.93
CA SER A 159 4.82 -8.57 -6.52
C SER A 159 5.78 -7.78 -5.64
N SER A 160 5.28 -6.69 -5.04
CA SER A 160 6.12 -5.80 -4.22
C SER A 160 6.73 -6.55 -3.03
N ARG A 161 8.06 -6.46 -2.90
CA ARG A 161 8.85 -7.03 -1.81
C ARG A 161 8.68 -8.54 -1.59
N ALA A 162 8.14 -9.26 -2.58
CA ALA A 162 7.94 -10.70 -2.45
C ALA A 162 9.25 -11.48 -2.29
N ALA A 163 10.39 -10.88 -2.68
CA ALA A 163 11.72 -11.45 -2.43
C ALA A 163 12.06 -11.59 -0.92
N PHE A 164 11.37 -10.86 -0.05
CA PHE A 164 11.64 -10.79 1.38
C PHE A 164 10.41 -11.13 2.24
N ALA A 165 9.23 -11.27 1.63
CA ALA A 165 7.98 -11.58 2.32
C ALA A 165 7.86 -13.08 2.61
N ASP A 166 7.04 -13.43 3.60
CA ASP A 166 6.84 -14.83 4.04
C ASP A 166 5.71 -15.51 3.25
N ARG A 167 4.66 -14.77 2.91
CA ARG A 167 3.44 -15.32 2.27
C ARG A 167 2.94 -14.42 1.15
N GLY A 168 2.25 -15.04 0.19
CA GLY A 168 1.56 -14.37 -0.89
C GLY A 168 0.03 -14.50 -0.78
N PHE A 169 -0.69 -13.58 -1.41
CA PHE A 169 -2.12 -13.69 -1.64
C PHE A 169 -2.48 -13.23 -3.06
N GLY A 170 -3.36 -13.96 -3.72
CA GLY A 170 -3.59 -13.71 -5.14
C GLY A 170 -4.86 -14.33 -5.71
N LEU A 171 -5.08 -14.01 -6.98
CA LEU A 171 -6.25 -14.41 -7.75
C LEU A 171 -5.85 -15.44 -8.80
N PHE A 172 -6.60 -16.55 -8.86
CA PHE A 172 -6.31 -17.69 -9.74
C PHE A 172 -7.58 -18.18 -10.43
N ARG A 173 -7.44 -18.72 -11.64
CA ARG A 173 -8.54 -19.34 -12.38
C ARG A 173 -8.76 -20.76 -11.85
N SER A 174 -9.89 -20.95 -11.19
CA SER A 174 -10.28 -22.23 -10.58
C SER A 174 -11.31 -22.99 -11.40
N ASP A 175 -11.96 -22.35 -12.38
CA ASP A 175 -12.86 -22.99 -13.34
C ASP A 175 -12.32 -22.79 -14.76
N PRO A 176 -11.76 -23.84 -15.40
CA PRO A 176 -11.21 -23.78 -16.74
C PRO A 176 -12.26 -23.45 -17.84
N GLY A 177 -13.55 -23.76 -17.57
CA GLY A 177 -14.65 -23.45 -18.48
C GLY A 177 -15.13 -22.00 -18.43
N SER A 178 -14.62 -21.23 -17.47
CA SER A 178 -15.01 -19.83 -17.27
C SER A 178 -14.06 -18.86 -17.98
N SER A 179 -14.51 -17.62 -18.11
CA SER A 179 -13.72 -16.55 -18.68
C SER A 179 -13.86 -15.24 -17.90
N ARG A 180 -12.84 -14.39 -18.02
CA ARG A 180 -12.81 -13.05 -17.43
C ARG A 180 -13.06 -13.07 -15.91
N HIS A 181 -14.10 -12.43 -15.44
CA HIS A 181 -14.41 -12.23 -14.02
C HIS A 181 -15.00 -13.47 -13.32
N LYS A 182 -15.40 -14.50 -14.09
CA LYS A 182 -16.04 -15.71 -13.55
C LYS A 182 -15.00 -16.78 -13.25
N GLY A 183 -15.30 -17.70 -12.33
CA GLY A 183 -14.49 -18.87 -12.03
C GLY A 183 -13.09 -18.53 -11.52
N LEU A 184 -12.97 -17.45 -10.77
CA LEU A 184 -11.74 -17.04 -10.11
C LEU A 184 -11.84 -17.29 -8.61
N THR A 185 -10.77 -17.76 -8.00
CA THR A 185 -10.67 -17.98 -6.56
C THR A 185 -9.51 -17.16 -5.97
N TYR A 186 -9.70 -16.63 -4.78
CA TYR A 186 -8.73 -15.83 -4.08
C TYR A 186 -8.05 -16.68 -3.00
N LEU A 187 -6.73 -16.86 -3.09
CA LEU A 187 -5.99 -17.78 -2.24
C LEU A 187 -4.79 -17.10 -1.59
N MET A 188 -4.45 -17.59 -0.41
CA MET A 188 -3.23 -17.29 0.33
C MET A 188 -2.29 -18.49 0.20
N PHE A 189 -0.97 -18.24 0.11
CA PHE A 189 0.02 -19.31 -0.02
C PHE A 189 1.37 -18.89 0.57
N PRO A 190 2.17 -19.82 1.10
CA PRO A 190 3.54 -19.53 1.57
C PRO A 190 4.47 -19.30 0.37
N LEU A 191 5.42 -18.38 0.50
CA LEU A 191 6.39 -18.07 -0.57
C LEU A 191 7.61 -19.01 -0.52
N ASP A 192 7.78 -19.76 0.56
CA ASP A 192 8.82 -20.79 0.76
C ASP A 192 8.33 -22.23 0.48
N ALA A 193 7.08 -22.38 -0.01
CA ALA A 193 6.53 -23.70 -0.32
C ALA A 193 7.26 -24.36 -1.50
N GLU A 194 7.27 -25.69 -1.51
CA GLU A 194 7.72 -26.46 -2.67
C GLU A 194 6.93 -26.05 -3.91
N GLY A 195 7.64 -25.84 -5.03
CA GLY A 195 7.07 -25.37 -6.29
C GLY A 195 7.01 -23.84 -6.43
N VAL A 196 7.32 -23.06 -5.38
CA VAL A 196 7.44 -21.59 -5.50
C VAL A 196 8.87 -21.19 -5.83
N THR A 197 9.04 -20.40 -6.90
CA THR A 197 10.29 -19.73 -7.21
C THR A 197 10.07 -18.23 -7.24
N VAL A 198 10.78 -17.50 -6.38
CA VAL A 198 10.75 -16.04 -6.32
C VAL A 198 11.95 -15.49 -7.06
N ARG A 199 11.72 -14.67 -8.09
CA ARG A 199 12.77 -14.00 -8.86
C ARG A 199 12.67 -12.49 -8.71
N PRO A 200 13.63 -11.84 -8.04
CA PRO A 200 13.64 -10.39 -7.85
C PRO A 200 13.66 -9.61 -9.18
N ILE A 201 12.96 -8.48 -9.21
CA ILE A 201 12.97 -7.48 -10.28
C ILE A 201 13.50 -6.18 -9.70
N GLY A 202 14.63 -5.69 -10.27
CA GLY A 202 15.23 -4.42 -9.88
C GLY A 202 14.46 -3.21 -10.40
N ARG A 203 14.43 -2.16 -9.60
CA ARG A 203 14.03 -0.82 -10.05
C ARG A 203 15.14 -0.16 -10.88
N LEU A 204 14.93 1.11 -11.26
CA LEU A 204 15.95 1.91 -11.95
C LEU A 204 17.25 2.09 -11.14
N ASP A 205 17.16 2.06 -9.82
CA ASP A 205 18.30 2.09 -8.90
C ASP A 205 18.91 0.69 -8.62
N GLY A 206 18.43 -0.35 -9.30
CA GLY A 206 18.88 -1.74 -9.15
C GLY A 206 18.35 -2.48 -7.93
N LYS A 207 17.64 -1.81 -6.99
CA LYS A 207 17.10 -2.46 -5.78
C LYS A 207 15.94 -3.38 -6.11
N PRO A 208 15.85 -4.60 -5.50
CA PRO A 208 14.84 -5.62 -5.83
C PRO A 208 13.47 -5.34 -5.19
N ALA A 209 12.86 -4.21 -5.54
CA ALA A 209 11.58 -3.77 -4.97
C ALA A 209 10.39 -4.64 -5.37
N PHE A 210 10.50 -5.39 -6.46
CA PHE A 210 9.46 -6.27 -6.97
C PHE A 210 10.00 -7.67 -7.21
N ALA A 211 9.10 -8.62 -7.45
CA ALA A 211 9.48 -9.97 -7.89
C ALA A 211 8.49 -10.56 -8.87
N GLU A 212 8.97 -11.52 -9.66
CA GLU A 212 8.16 -12.54 -10.33
C GLU A 212 8.03 -13.75 -9.40
N LEU A 213 6.88 -14.37 -9.42
CA LEU A 213 6.58 -15.61 -8.70
C LEU A 213 6.22 -16.67 -9.75
N PHE A 214 7.00 -17.73 -9.80
CA PHE A 214 6.70 -18.91 -10.59
C PHE A 214 6.13 -19.97 -9.68
N LEU A 215 4.99 -20.52 -10.03
CA LEU A 215 4.23 -21.52 -9.26
C LEU A 215 4.13 -22.77 -10.13
N ASP A 216 4.64 -23.89 -9.61
CA ASP A 216 4.57 -25.21 -10.21
C ASP A 216 3.94 -26.18 -9.21
N LYS A 217 2.64 -26.44 -9.37
CA LYS A 217 1.83 -27.34 -8.52
C LYS A 217 1.94 -27.02 -7.00
N VAL A 218 1.99 -25.75 -6.63
CA VAL A 218 2.06 -25.32 -5.24
C VAL A 218 0.77 -25.70 -4.51
N PHE A 219 0.87 -26.57 -3.52
CA PHE A 219 -0.29 -27.00 -2.73
C PHE A 219 -0.73 -25.90 -1.75
N VAL A 220 -2.04 -25.63 -1.76
CA VAL A 220 -2.70 -24.68 -0.86
C VAL A 220 -3.92 -25.35 -0.25
N PRO A 221 -4.04 -25.43 1.09
CA PRO A 221 -5.18 -26.05 1.75
C PRO A 221 -6.46 -25.21 1.59
N ASP A 222 -7.62 -25.86 1.74
CA ASP A 222 -8.93 -25.19 1.63
C ASP A 222 -9.10 -24.03 2.61
N GLU A 223 -8.49 -24.11 3.77
CA GLU A 223 -8.53 -23.05 4.79
C GLU A 223 -7.83 -21.74 4.38
N ASP A 224 -7.04 -21.75 3.32
CA ASP A 224 -6.36 -20.57 2.77
C ASP A 224 -7.13 -19.93 1.58
N VAL A 225 -8.34 -20.41 1.29
CA VAL A 225 -9.27 -19.75 0.34
C VAL A 225 -9.99 -18.60 1.05
N ILE A 226 -9.96 -17.39 0.49
CA ILE A 226 -10.70 -16.25 1.02
C ILE A 226 -12.04 -16.12 0.29
N GLY A 227 -13.13 -16.15 1.04
CA GLY A 227 -14.49 -16.24 0.49
C GLY A 227 -14.79 -17.63 -0.06
N ALA A 228 -15.66 -17.74 -1.06
CA ALA A 228 -16.00 -19.02 -1.69
C ALA A 228 -15.22 -19.22 -3.01
N PRO A 229 -14.89 -20.50 -3.35
CA PRO A 229 -14.36 -20.82 -4.67
C PRO A 229 -15.25 -20.27 -5.81
N GLY A 230 -14.66 -19.66 -6.82
CA GLY A 230 -15.37 -19.02 -7.93
C GLY A 230 -15.80 -17.57 -7.68
N GLU A 231 -15.76 -17.09 -6.44
CA GLU A 231 -16.12 -15.69 -6.07
C GLU A 231 -14.92 -14.76 -5.94
N GLY A 232 -13.73 -15.20 -6.30
CA GLY A 232 -12.47 -14.46 -6.12
C GLY A 232 -12.47 -13.06 -6.72
N TRP A 233 -13.20 -12.83 -7.82
CA TRP A 233 -13.30 -11.49 -8.39
C TRP A 233 -13.98 -10.49 -7.42
N ARG A 234 -15.04 -10.90 -6.72
CA ARG A 234 -15.71 -10.06 -5.73
C ARG A 234 -14.78 -9.71 -4.57
N VAL A 235 -14.02 -10.69 -4.10
CA VAL A 235 -13.00 -10.51 -3.05
C VAL A 235 -11.90 -9.57 -3.52
N ALA A 236 -11.37 -9.78 -4.72
CA ALA A 236 -10.32 -8.92 -5.30
C ALA A 236 -10.78 -7.46 -5.47
N MET A 237 -12.05 -7.23 -5.84
CA MET A 237 -12.56 -5.86 -5.96
C MET A 237 -12.66 -5.14 -4.62
N ALA A 238 -12.92 -5.84 -3.53
CA ALA A 238 -12.83 -5.29 -2.17
C ALA A 238 -11.38 -4.88 -1.84
N THR A 239 -10.41 -5.74 -2.11
CA THR A 239 -8.98 -5.44 -1.96
C THR A 239 -8.56 -4.22 -2.79
N ALA A 240 -8.99 -4.15 -4.07
CA ALA A 240 -8.68 -3.02 -4.96
C ALA A 240 -9.29 -1.69 -4.46
N GLY A 241 -10.43 -1.73 -3.76
CA GLY A 241 -11.00 -0.57 -3.08
C GLY A 241 -10.08 -0.04 -1.98
N ASN A 242 -9.56 -0.93 -1.16
CA ASN A 242 -8.62 -0.58 -0.09
C ASN A 242 -7.29 -0.04 -0.65
N GLU A 243 -6.78 -0.61 -1.74
CA GLU A 243 -5.54 -0.18 -2.41
C GLU A 243 -5.59 1.28 -2.91
N ARG A 244 -6.78 1.75 -3.29
CA ARG A 244 -7.01 3.13 -3.75
C ARG A 244 -7.40 4.08 -2.63
N GLY A 245 -7.70 3.55 -1.45
CA GLY A 245 -8.10 4.29 -0.26
C GLY A 245 -6.95 5.07 0.38
N LEU A 246 -7.26 5.76 1.47
CA LEU A 246 -6.29 6.56 2.23
C LEU A 246 -5.24 5.70 2.93
N THR A 247 -5.55 4.44 3.25
CA THR A 247 -4.71 3.59 4.10
C THR A 247 -3.36 3.23 3.47
N LEU A 248 -3.30 3.04 2.16
CA LEU A 248 -2.04 2.73 1.48
C LEU A 248 -1.15 3.97 1.24
N ARG A 249 -1.77 5.13 1.07
CA ARG A 249 -1.07 6.40 0.80
C ARG A 249 -1.70 7.53 1.60
N SER A 250 -1.42 7.52 2.93
CA SER A 250 -2.01 8.48 3.85
C SER A 250 -1.58 9.92 3.53
N PRO A 251 -2.46 10.90 3.76
CA PRO A 251 -2.11 12.32 3.59
C PRO A 251 -0.94 12.76 4.47
N GLY A 252 -0.74 12.13 5.65
CA GLY A 252 0.37 12.42 6.56
C GLY A 252 1.74 12.28 5.90
N ARG A 253 1.91 11.25 5.05
CA ARG A 253 3.14 11.05 4.27
C ARG A 253 3.47 12.27 3.39
N PHE A 254 2.49 12.76 2.63
CA PHE A 254 2.67 13.88 1.71
C PHE A 254 2.86 15.20 2.44
N THR A 255 2.16 15.40 3.56
CA THR A 255 2.33 16.58 4.40
C THR A 255 3.75 16.64 4.96
N ALA A 256 4.26 15.55 5.54
CA ALA A 256 5.63 15.49 6.07
C ALA A 256 6.69 15.67 4.98
N ALA A 257 6.50 15.04 3.81
CA ALA A 257 7.43 15.20 2.69
C ALA A 257 7.42 16.64 2.12
N ALA A 258 6.25 17.30 2.05
CA ALA A 258 6.14 18.69 1.62
C ALA A 258 6.81 19.66 2.62
N GLU A 259 6.72 19.41 3.94
CA GLU A 259 7.46 20.20 4.94
C GLU A 259 8.98 20.06 4.74
N ARG A 260 9.47 18.83 4.54
CA ARG A 260 10.90 18.60 4.23
C ARG A 260 11.34 19.29 2.94
N LEU A 261 10.46 19.32 1.92
CA LEU A 261 10.73 20.05 0.68
C LEU A 261 10.87 21.58 0.92
N VAL A 262 10.03 22.14 1.80
CA VAL A 262 10.12 23.55 2.20
C VAL A 262 11.43 23.83 2.93
N GLU A 263 11.87 22.94 3.83
CA GLU A 263 13.17 23.10 4.49
C GLU A 263 14.33 22.99 3.48
N LEU A 264 14.29 22.02 2.56
CA LEU A 264 15.29 21.90 1.48
C LEU A 264 15.36 23.19 0.63
N TRP A 265 14.20 23.78 0.30
CA TRP A 265 14.16 25.06 -0.41
C TRP A 265 14.83 26.21 0.38
N LYS A 266 14.58 26.29 1.68
CA LYS A 266 15.22 27.32 2.56
C LYS A 266 16.73 27.15 2.63
N GLU A 267 17.23 25.90 2.58
CA GLU A 267 18.66 25.60 2.67
C GLU A 267 19.41 25.77 1.36
N ARG A 268 18.78 25.50 0.22
CA ARG A 268 19.47 25.32 -1.07
C ARG A 268 19.07 26.30 -2.16
N ALA A 269 17.87 26.87 -2.10
CA ALA A 269 17.36 27.66 -3.20
C ALA A 269 17.95 29.09 -3.28
N ASP A 270 18.12 29.59 -4.48
CA ASP A 270 18.24 31.04 -4.72
C ASP A 270 16.87 31.70 -4.47
N PRO A 271 16.75 32.61 -3.48
CA PRO A 271 15.47 33.29 -3.21
C PRO A 271 14.89 34.04 -4.41
N SER A 272 15.70 34.38 -5.42
CA SER A 272 15.27 35.03 -6.64
C SER A 272 14.66 34.08 -7.67
N ASP A 273 14.84 32.74 -7.51
CA ASP A 273 14.22 31.76 -8.37
C ASP A 273 12.73 31.59 -8.01
N THR A 274 11.93 32.46 -8.63
CA THR A 274 10.47 32.43 -8.41
C THR A 274 9.80 31.19 -9.00
N ALA A 275 10.38 30.56 -10.02
CA ALA A 275 9.81 29.37 -10.65
C ALA A 275 9.89 28.15 -9.73
N LEU A 276 11.06 27.90 -9.12
CA LEU A 276 11.20 26.83 -8.12
C LEU A 276 10.38 27.11 -6.85
N ARG A 277 10.38 28.38 -6.38
CA ARG A 277 9.53 28.78 -5.25
C ARG A 277 8.06 28.43 -5.49
N ASP A 278 7.54 28.77 -6.67
CA ASP A 278 6.13 28.54 -6.99
C ASP A 278 5.81 27.04 -7.10
N ARG A 279 6.75 26.20 -7.56
CA ARG A 279 6.60 24.74 -7.54
C ARG A 279 6.57 24.18 -6.12
N VAL A 280 7.43 24.63 -5.23
CA VAL A 280 7.42 24.26 -3.80
C VAL A 280 6.09 24.65 -3.15
N ALA A 281 5.62 25.87 -3.43
CA ALA A 281 4.34 26.36 -2.94
C ALA A 281 3.15 25.52 -3.45
N ASP A 282 3.13 25.14 -4.74
CA ASP A 282 2.10 24.27 -5.33
C ASP A 282 2.07 22.91 -4.64
N VAL A 283 3.22 22.27 -4.46
CA VAL A 283 3.33 20.98 -3.74
C VAL A 283 2.81 21.12 -2.31
N TRP A 284 3.19 22.17 -1.60
CA TRP A 284 2.74 22.42 -0.23
C TRP A 284 1.21 22.60 -0.17
N ILE A 285 0.64 23.44 -1.05
CA ILE A 285 -0.81 23.68 -1.14
C ILE A 285 -1.55 22.37 -1.44
N ARG A 286 -1.08 21.59 -2.42
CA ARG A 286 -1.71 20.32 -2.81
C ARG A 286 -1.63 19.28 -1.68
N SER A 287 -0.53 19.23 -0.92
CA SER A 287 -0.42 18.34 0.22
C SER A 287 -1.43 18.69 1.32
N ARG A 288 -1.67 19.98 1.58
CA ARG A 288 -2.70 20.46 2.53
C ARG A 288 -4.12 20.18 2.03
N ALA A 289 -4.37 20.36 0.74
CA ALA A 289 -5.67 20.01 0.14
C ALA A 289 -5.95 18.51 0.27
N TYR A 290 -4.95 17.65 0.05
CA TYR A 290 -5.09 16.20 0.24
C TYR A 290 -5.33 15.82 1.71
N ARG A 291 -4.64 16.50 2.64
CA ARG A 291 -4.89 16.36 4.07
C ARG A 291 -6.35 16.67 4.43
N LEU A 292 -6.87 17.82 3.98
CA LEU A 292 -8.26 18.22 4.23
C LEU A 292 -9.27 17.24 3.60
N LYS A 293 -8.99 16.76 2.38
CA LYS A 293 -9.78 15.70 1.74
C LYS A 293 -9.74 14.39 2.54
N GLY A 294 -8.61 14.07 3.15
CA GLY A 294 -8.49 12.91 4.07
C GLY A 294 -9.44 13.03 5.25
N PHE A 295 -9.47 14.17 5.95
CA PHE A 295 -10.39 14.40 7.05
C PHE A 295 -11.86 14.38 6.61
N GLU A 296 -12.17 14.99 5.47
CA GLU A 296 -13.51 14.94 4.91
C GLU A 296 -13.94 13.49 4.63
N THR A 297 -13.04 12.70 4.04
CA THR A 297 -13.31 11.29 3.73
C THR A 297 -13.58 10.45 4.98
N VAL A 298 -12.76 10.59 6.03
CA VAL A 298 -12.93 9.81 7.27
C VAL A 298 -14.09 10.30 8.15
N SER A 299 -14.61 11.50 7.88
CA SER A 299 -15.80 12.03 8.57
C SER A 299 -17.12 11.55 7.95
N ARG A 300 -17.08 10.85 6.82
CA ARG A 300 -18.25 10.24 6.19
C ARG A 300 -18.47 8.84 6.74
N GLU A 301 -19.73 8.46 6.87
CA GLU A 301 -20.13 7.10 7.23
C GLU A 301 -20.16 6.16 6.00
N ASP A 302 -20.19 6.73 4.80
CA ASP A 302 -20.33 6.00 3.54
C ASP A 302 -18.99 5.52 2.98
N ASP A 303 -19.00 4.38 2.29
CA ASP A 303 -17.88 3.89 1.50
C ASP A 303 -17.56 4.87 0.36
N ILE A 304 -16.30 5.32 0.27
CA ILE A 304 -15.86 6.28 -0.76
C ILE A 304 -15.96 5.74 -2.20
N GLY A 305 -16.12 4.43 -2.36
CA GLY A 305 -16.38 3.80 -3.66
C GLY A 305 -15.49 4.29 -4.79
N ALA A 306 -16.11 4.82 -5.87
CA ALA A 306 -15.39 5.32 -7.04
C ALA A 306 -14.59 6.62 -6.79
N GLU A 307 -14.87 7.37 -5.72
CA GLU A 307 -14.10 8.56 -5.34
C GLU A 307 -12.65 8.21 -4.96
N SER A 308 -12.39 6.97 -4.52
CA SER A 308 -11.02 6.48 -4.28
C SER A 308 -10.11 6.62 -5.51
N SER A 309 -10.70 6.62 -6.72
CA SER A 309 -9.98 6.86 -7.98
C SER A 309 -9.48 8.31 -8.11
N LEU A 310 -10.23 9.31 -7.57
CA LEU A 310 -9.76 10.70 -7.51
C LEU A 310 -8.54 10.81 -6.61
N ASN A 311 -8.60 10.22 -5.42
CA ASN A 311 -7.49 10.21 -4.48
C ASN A 311 -6.24 9.60 -5.14
N LYS A 312 -6.41 8.46 -5.84
CA LYS A 312 -5.30 7.75 -6.48
C LYS A 312 -4.61 8.59 -7.57
N VAL A 313 -5.34 9.22 -8.45
CA VAL A 313 -4.77 10.10 -9.47
C VAL A 313 -4.06 11.28 -8.79
N PHE A 314 -4.72 11.92 -7.83
CA PHE A 314 -4.19 13.09 -7.15
C PHE A 314 -2.86 12.80 -6.43
N TRP A 315 -2.83 11.79 -5.54
CA TRP A 315 -1.62 11.53 -4.75
C TRP A 315 -0.47 11.01 -5.62
N SER A 316 -0.73 10.25 -6.67
CA SER A 316 0.34 9.74 -7.53
C SER A 316 1.01 10.84 -8.36
N GLU A 317 0.25 11.82 -8.81
CA GLU A 317 0.79 12.99 -9.52
C GLU A 317 1.49 13.97 -8.54
N LEU A 318 0.97 14.11 -7.32
CA LEU A 318 1.62 14.90 -6.27
C LEU A 318 2.97 14.29 -5.87
N ASP A 319 3.04 12.96 -5.71
CA ASP A 319 4.27 12.25 -5.33
C ASP A 319 5.39 12.49 -6.34
N VAL A 320 5.10 12.38 -7.64
CA VAL A 320 6.06 12.67 -8.71
C VAL A 320 6.50 14.13 -8.66
N ALA A 321 5.54 15.07 -8.65
CA ALA A 321 5.84 16.50 -8.67
C ALA A 321 6.67 16.95 -7.46
N LEU A 322 6.40 16.38 -6.28
CA LEU A 322 7.13 16.66 -5.04
C LEU A 322 8.61 16.27 -5.17
N HIS A 323 8.86 15.01 -5.54
CA HIS A 323 10.22 14.49 -5.59
C HIS A 323 11.01 15.04 -6.78
N GLU A 324 10.36 15.28 -7.92
CA GLU A 324 10.99 15.98 -9.05
C GLU A 324 11.41 17.40 -8.68
N THR A 325 10.58 18.14 -7.94
CA THR A 325 10.93 19.46 -7.42
C THR A 325 12.11 19.41 -6.45
N ALA A 326 12.18 18.36 -5.61
CA ALA A 326 13.31 18.18 -4.71
C ALA A 326 14.63 17.93 -5.47
N LEU A 327 14.61 17.11 -6.53
CA LEU A 327 15.80 16.87 -7.36
C LEU A 327 16.26 18.14 -8.07
N ASP A 328 15.35 18.96 -8.57
CA ASP A 328 15.68 20.23 -9.19
C ASP A 328 16.32 21.21 -8.18
N LEU A 329 15.83 21.23 -6.93
CA LEU A 329 16.44 22.03 -5.85
C LEU A 329 17.85 21.55 -5.48
N LEU A 330 18.09 20.24 -5.53
CA LEU A 330 19.40 19.65 -5.27
C LEU A 330 20.39 19.92 -6.43
N GLY A 331 19.88 20.19 -7.63
CA GLY A 331 20.71 20.39 -8.82
C GLY A 331 21.60 19.16 -9.08
N PRO A 332 22.91 19.33 -9.30
CA PRO A 332 23.83 18.20 -9.52
C PRO A 332 23.84 17.17 -8.37
N ASP A 333 23.61 17.59 -7.13
CA ASP A 333 23.55 16.68 -5.97
C ASP A 333 22.34 15.73 -6.04
N GLY A 334 21.30 16.07 -6.83
CA GLY A 334 20.13 15.23 -7.07
C GLY A 334 20.43 13.91 -7.79
N GLU A 335 21.60 13.81 -8.46
CA GLU A 335 22.09 12.58 -9.09
C GLU A 335 22.79 11.63 -8.09
N LEU A 336 23.07 12.11 -6.88
CA LEU A 336 23.73 11.30 -5.86
C LEU A 336 22.71 10.43 -5.09
N ALA A 337 23.17 9.30 -4.57
CA ALA A 337 22.35 8.42 -3.75
C ALA A 337 21.82 9.19 -2.53
N SER A 338 20.49 9.29 -2.44
CA SER A 338 19.79 10.02 -1.38
C SER A 338 18.37 9.50 -1.23
N GLU A 339 17.74 9.78 -0.10
CA GLU A 339 16.30 9.48 0.11
C GLU A 339 15.43 10.19 -0.96
N TRP A 340 15.78 11.40 -1.38
CA TRP A 340 15.04 12.13 -2.41
C TRP A 340 15.06 11.40 -3.76
N LEU A 341 16.24 10.93 -4.19
CA LEU A 341 16.37 10.17 -5.43
C LEU A 341 15.65 8.81 -5.34
N GLU A 342 15.79 8.10 -4.22
CA GLU A 342 15.11 6.81 -4.02
C GLU A 342 13.58 6.97 -4.07
N ASN A 343 13.05 7.98 -3.39
CA ASN A 343 11.62 8.28 -3.39
C ASN A 343 11.13 8.79 -4.77
N TYR A 344 11.95 9.54 -5.51
CA TYR A 344 11.63 9.91 -6.89
C TYR A 344 11.47 8.69 -7.79
N VAL A 345 12.46 7.79 -7.79
CA VAL A 345 12.42 6.54 -8.57
C VAL A 345 11.18 5.72 -8.21
N PHE A 346 10.83 5.64 -6.93
CA PHE A 346 9.63 4.94 -6.49
C PHE A 346 8.34 5.65 -6.93
N SER A 347 8.30 6.98 -6.87
CA SER A 347 7.12 7.80 -7.23
C SER A 347 6.69 7.59 -8.68
N LEU A 348 7.63 7.32 -9.60
CA LEU A 348 7.37 7.07 -11.02
C LEU A 348 6.46 5.85 -11.27
N ALA A 349 6.44 4.89 -10.35
CA ALA A 349 5.52 3.77 -10.39
C ALA A 349 4.10 4.13 -9.90
N GLY A 350 3.94 5.25 -9.16
CA GLY A 350 2.67 5.71 -8.62
C GLY A 350 1.54 5.81 -9.65
N PRO A 351 1.74 6.46 -10.80
CA PRO A 351 0.75 6.51 -11.88
C PRO A 351 0.39 5.14 -12.49
N ILE A 352 1.17 4.08 -12.23
CA ILE A 352 1.04 2.77 -12.86
C ILE A 352 0.33 1.76 -11.95
N TYR A 353 0.84 1.53 -10.73
CA TYR A 353 0.27 0.53 -9.82
C TYR A 353 -1.10 0.97 -9.24
N ALA A 354 -1.80 0.08 -8.55
CA ALA A 354 -3.16 0.30 -8.03
C ALA A 354 -4.19 0.67 -9.12
N GLY A 355 -3.97 0.18 -10.33
CA GLY A 355 -4.66 0.60 -11.55
C GLY A 355 -4.10 1.92 -12.09
N THR A 356 -3.70 1.92 -13.36
CA THR A 356 -3.06 3.10 -13.98
C THR A 356 -3.93 4.36 -13.87
N ASN A 357 -3.31 5.54 -13.91
CA ASN A 357 -4.07 6.80 -13.88
C ASN A 357 -5.10 6.88 -15.02
N GLU A 358 -4.83 6.28 -16.18
CA GLU A 358 -5.78 6.18 -17.29
C GLU A 358 -7.00 5.34 -16.91
N ILE A 359 -6.79 4.17 -16.27
CA ILE A 359 -7.89 3.33 -15.76
C ILE A 359 -8.68 4.07 -14.68
N GLN A 360 -8.00 4.79 -13.76
CA GLN A 360 -8.67 5.57 -12.74
C GLN A 360 -9.50 6.71 -13.34
N ARG A 361 -8.98 7.42 -14.37
CA ARG A 361 -9.74 8.45 -15.09
C ARG A 361 -10.96 7.85 -15.80
N ASN A 362 -10.87 6.63 -16.35
CA ASN A 362 -12.05 5.94 -16.88
C ASN A 362 -13.08 5.63 -15.80
N VAL A 363 -12.65 5.17 -14.62
CA VAL A 363 -13.58 4.94 -13.48
C VAL A 363 -14.26 6.26 -13.05
N ILE A 364 -13.51 7.37 -12.97
CA ILE A 364 -14.04 8.69 -12.67
C ILE A 364 -15.07 9.09 -13.74
N ALA A 365 -14.72 9.00 -15.01
CA ALA A 365 -15.59 9.36 -16.12
C ALA A 365 -16.91 8.55 -16.13
N GLU A 366 -16.81 7.23 -16.01
CA GLU A 366 -17.95 6.33 -16.11
C GLU A 366 -18.83 6.30 -14.85
N ARG A 367 -18.20 6.29 -13.66
CA ARG A 367 -18.92 6.03 -12.40
C ARG A 367 -19.26 7.27 -11.59
N LEU A 368 -18.44 8.33 -11.68
CA LEU A 368 -18.69 9.59 -10.97
C LEU A 368 -19.38 10.61 -11.87
N LEU A 369 -18.93 10.74 -13.12
CA LEU A 369 -19.48 11.73 -14.06
C LEU A 369 -20.61 11.18 -14.93
N GLY A 370 -20.88 9.86 -14.91
CA GLY A 370 -21.93 9.21 -15.69
C GLY A 370 -21.70 9.25 -17.20
N LEU A 371 -20.46 9.43 -17.66
CA LEU A 371 -20.12 9.47 -19.08
C LEU A 371 -20.24 8.07 -19.71
N PRO A 372 -20.54 7.97 -21.01
CA PRO A 372 -20.64 6.69 -21.70
C PRO A 372 -19.30 5.93 -21.67
N ARG A 373 -19.38 4.61 -21.55
CA ARG A 373 -18.21 3.76 -21.71
C ARG A 373 -17.66 3.88 -23.13
N GLY A 374 -16.33 4.04 -23.24
CA GLY A 374 -15.66 3.94 -24.53
C GLY A 374 -15.89 2.58 -25.18
N SER A 375 -16.08 2.54 -26.50
CA SER A 375 -16.08 1.29 -27.26
C SER A 375 -14.70 0.62 -27.10
N ARG A 376 -14.67 -0.60 -26.55
CA ARG A 376 -13.47 -1.45 -26.51
C ARG A 376 -13.24 -2.12 -27.84
#